data_3a252ae6b3d0e8df1f803490d79a8264
#
_entry.id   3a252ae6b3d0e8df1f803490d79a8264
#
_cell.length_a   1.000
_cell.length_b   1.000
_cell.length_c   1.000
_cell.angle_alpha   90.00
_cell.angle_beta   90.00
_cell.angle_gamma   90.00
#
_symmetry.space_group_name_H-M   'P 1'
#
loop_
_entity.id
_entity.type
_entity.pdbx_description
1 polymer ?
#
loop_
_entity_poly.entity_id
_entity_poly.type
_entity_poly.pdbx_seq_one_letter_code
_entity_poly.pdbx_strand_id
1 'polypeptide(L)'
;MEYRDWTKKDGIGRDISTSLLGYGCMRFPTLPDGRIDEVRAEKLLNTAREAGVNYFDTAFPYHGGESEPFVGRVIAKWPRESFYLATKLPLWSCKTLDEAKDIFEKQFERLGVDYIDFYLLHSLHKARYDAAKEMGIVDWLWEQKAAGRIRNFGFSCHDNAAGFEHILRDQPWDFCQLQYNYLDTDDRAEEIAGDRGYALTEELDVPLIIMEPIKGGTLAQLPPDAAAPLNALDADASAASWALRWVASHKNVKVVLSGMSAEDQLDDNLATFGDFRPMTDAENAAIRQTADVLRSHIKIGCTGCRYCMPCPMGVDIPDNFSIWNKLGMFGNKDAIRQQWTARFPDAEKAIHCVRCGKCEAVCPQHLPIRDSLAKLQTELDSL
;
A
#
# COMPACT_ATOMS: atom_id res chain seq x y z
N MET A 1 -10.81 -9.06 -18.73
CA MET A 1 -10.67 -8.63 -17.30
C MET A 1 -11.19 -9.73 -16.42
N GLU A 2 -10.42 -10.16 -15.44
CA GLU A 2 -10.84 -11.12 -14.41
C GLU A 2 -11.68 -10.43 -13.35
N TYR A 3 -12.74 -11.09 -12.86
CA TYR A 3 -13.62 -10.59 -11.80
C TYR A 3 -13.64 -11.54 -10.62
N ARG A 4 -13.87 -10.99 -9.43
CA ARG A 4 -14.02 -11.75 -8.18
C ARG A 4 -15.37 -11.46 -7.56
N ASP A 5 -16.17 -12.51 -7.41
CA ASP A 5 -17.41 -12.46 -6.64
C ASP A 5 -17.08 -12.50 -5.15
N TRP A 6 -17.80 -11.69 -4.39
CA TRP A 6 -17.64 -11.63 -2.94
C TRP A 6 -18.62 -12.58 -2.26
N THR A 7 -18.20 -13.21 -1.19
CA THR A 7 -19.06 -14.07 -0.36
C THR A 7 -20.11 -13.27 0.39
N LYS A 8 -19.77 -12.00 0.72
CA LYS A 8 -20.65 -11.07 1.43
C LYS A 8 -21.43 -10.19 0.43
N LYS A 9 -22.66 -9.87 0.77
CA LYS A 9 -23.47 -8.88 0.06
C LYS A 9 -23.19 -7.47 0.58
N ASP A 10 -23.45 -6.46 -0.25
CA ASP A 10 -23.35 -5.06 0.19
C ASP A 10 -24.42 -4.69 1.25
N GLY A 11 -24.30 -3.48 1.84
CA GLY A 11 -25.20 -2.99 2.90
C GLY A 11 -26.68 -2.91 2.53
N ILE A 12 -27.05 -3.11 1.26
CA ILE A 12 -28.44 -3.18 0.80
C ILE A 12 -28.80 -4.54 0.17
N GLY A 13 -27.95 -5.55 0.37
CA GLY A 13 -28.21 -6.94 0.00
C GLY A 13 -27.90 -7.29 -1.46
N ARG A 14 -27.15 -6.48 -2.21
CA ARG A 14 -26.73 -6.77 -3.58
C ARG A 14 -25.47 -7.63 -3.60
N ASP A 15 -25.35 -8.47 -4.62
CA ASP A 15 -24.12 -9.21 -4.89
C ASP A 15 -23.03 -8.23 -5.35
N ILE A 16 -21.78 -8.50 -4.92
CA ILE A 16 -20.62 -7.71 -5.27
C ILE A 16 -19.73 -8.53 -6.19
N SER A 17 -19.38 -7.97 -7.36
CA SER A 17 -18.43 -8.54 -8.31
C SER A 17 -17.45 -7.47 -8.77
N THR A 18 -16.26 -7.50 -8.22
CA THR A 18 -15.21 -6.50 -8.52
C THR A 18 -14.23 -7.04 -9.55
N SER A 19 -13.71 -6.16 -10.43
CA SER A 19 -12.53 -6.49 -11.22
C SER A 19 -11.36 -6.77 -10.28
N LEU A 20 -10.60 -7.81 -10.59
CA LEU A 20 -9.43 -8.20 -9.79
C LEU A 20 -8.34 -7.12 -9.81
N LEU A 21 -8.22 -6.35 -10.93
CA LEU A 21 -7.46 -5.12 -10.99
C LEU A 21 -8.32 -3.96 -10.49
N GLY A 22 -7.86 -3.23 -9.46
CA GLY A 22 -8.42 -1.96 -9.03
C GLY A 22 -7.51 -0.79 -9.41
N TYR A 23 -8.10 0.36 -9.76
CA TYR A 23 -7.35 1.57 -10.05
C TYR A 23 -7.10 2.37 -8.77
N GLY A 24 -5.82 2.49 -8.36
CA GLY A 24 -5.41 3.29 -7.21
C GLY A 24 -5.14 4.75 -7.60
N CYS A 25 -5.97 5.68 -7.12
CA CYS A 25 -5.92 7.11 -7.46
C CYS A 25 -4.87 7.92 -6.66
N MET A 26 -3.94 7.26 -5.99
CA MET A 26 -2.86 7.90 -5.24
C MET A 26 -1.69 8.37 -6.12
N ARG A 27 -1.56 7.83 -7.33
CA ARG A 27 -0.39 8.04 -8.20
C ARG A 27 -0.79 8.49 -9.59
N PHE A 28 -1.67 9.47 -9.70
CA PHE A 28 -1.97 10.10 -10.98
C PHE A 28 -0.72 10.75 -11.59
N PRO A 29 -0.61 10.86 -12.93
CA PRO A 29 0.39 11.69 -13.56
C PRO A 29 0.27 13.13 -13.07
N THR A 30 1.40 13.80 -12.88
CA THR A 30 1.43 15.19 -12.37
C THR A 30 2.14 16.12 -13.34
N LEU A 31 1.71 17.37 -13.33
CA LEU A 31 2.39 18.49 -13.97
C LEU A 31 3.69 18.83 -13.21
N PRO A 32 4.59 19.65 -13.81
CA PRO A 32 5.83 20.05 -13.15
C PRO A 32 5.64 20.78 -11.81
N ASP A 33 4.48 21.39 -11.58
CA ASP A 33 4.11 22.06 -10.33
C ASP A 33 3.52 21.11 -9.26
N GLY A 34 3.43 19.80 -9.56
CA GLY A 34 2.95 18.76 -8.65
C GLY A 34 1.44 18.54 -8.65
N ARG A 35 0.65 19.39 -9.34
CA ARG A 35 -0.79 19.17 -9.51
C ARG A 35 -1.08 17.99 -10.44
N ILE A 36 -2.25 17.40 -10.33
CA ILE A 36 -2.70 16.30 -11.22
C ILE A 36 -2.71 16.83 -12.68
N ASP A 37 -2.10 16.07 -13.60
CA ASP A 37 -2.33 16.24 -15.04
C ASP A 37 -3.70 15.61 -15.35
N GLU A 38 -4.75 16.42 -15.19
CA GLU A 38 -6.15 15.96 -15.28
C GLU A 38 -6.45 15.36 -16.66
N VAL A 39 -5.85 15.88 -17.73
CA VAL A 39 -6.09 15.37 -19.10
C VAL A 39 -5.57 13.95 -19.24
N ARG A 40 -4.33 13.68 -18.81
CA ARG A 40 -3.75 12.33 -18.86
C ARG A 40 -4.41 11.40 -17.84
N ALA A 41 -4.65 11.88 -16.62
CA ALA A 41 -5.27 11.09 -15.57
C ALA A 41 -6.71 10.66 -15.94
N GLU A 42 -7.52 11.55 -16.52
CA GLU A 42 -8.86 11.20 -17.01
C GLU A 42 -8.81 10.18 -18.16
N LYS A 43 -7.86 10.33 -19.09
CA LYS A 43 -7.66 9.34 -20.15
C LYS A 43 -7.35 7.95 -19.59
N LEU A 44 -6.42 7.86 -18.61
CA LEU A 44 -6.07 6.60 -17.96
C LEU A 44 -7.28 5.96 -17.25
N LEU A 45 -8.06 6.76 -16.51
CA LEU A 45 -9.27 6.27 -15.83
C LEU A 45 -10.31 5.74 -16.81
N ASN A 46 -10.57 6.47 -17.90
CA ASN A 46 -11.53 6.04 -18.93
C ASN A 46 -11.04 4.78 -19.63
N THR A 47 -9.77 4.68 -20.03
CA THR A 47 -9.19 3.48 -20.64
C THR A 47 -9.30 2.28 -19.72
N ALA A 48 -8.98 2.43 -18.44
CA ALA A 48 -9.12 1.36 -17.44
C ALA A 48 -10.58 0.87 -17.33
N ARG A 49 -11.52 1.81 -17.21
CA ARG A 49 -12.96 1.50 -17.13
C ARG A 49 -13.46 0.80 -18.39
N GLU A 50 -13.12 1.29 -19.59
CA GLU A 50 -13.49 0.70 -20.87
C GLU A 50 -12.95 -0.72 -21.04
N ALA A 51 -11.77 -1.00 -20.47
CA ALA A 51 -11.19 -2.34 -20.41
C ALA A 51 -11.80 -3.25 -19.32
N GLY A 52 -12.79 -2.76 -18.55
CA GLY A 52 -13.55 -3.53 -17.57
C GLY A 52 -13.09 -3.37 -16.11
N VAL A 53 -12.15 -2.46 -15.80
CA VAL A 53 -11.87 -2.11 -14.41
C VAL A 53 -13.09 -1.41 -13.82
N ASN A 54 -13.60 -1.93 -12.70
CA ASN A 54 -14.79 -1.38 -12.04
C ASN A 54 -14.57 -0.99 -10.58
N TYR A 55 -13.35 -1.07 -10.05
CA TYR A 55 -13.00 -0.65 -8.68
C TYR A 55 -12.02 0.50 -8.71
N PHE A 56 -12.40 1.66 -8.15
CA PHE A 56 -11.61 2.90 -8.13
C PHE A 56 -11.41 3.35 -6.68
N ASP A 57 -10.14 3.44 -6.25
CA ASP A 57 -9.74 3.70 -4.87
C ASP A 57 -9.07 5.06 -4.74
N THR A 58 -9.69 5.97 -3.99
CA THR A 58 -9.11 7.26 -3.62
C THR A 58 -9.02 7.43 -2.11
N ALA A 59 -8.61 8.61 -1.64
CA ALA A 59 -8.65 9.00 -0.24
C ALA A 59 -8.59 10.53 -0.10
N PHE A 60 -9.11 11.04 1.01
CA PHE A 60 -9.16 12.46 1.34
C PHE A 60 -7.82 13.22 1.18
N PRO A 61 -6.64 12.67 1.62
CA PRO A 61 -5.37 13.39 1.53
C PRO A 61 -4.62 13.21 0.20
N TYR A 62 -5.09 12.35 -0.72
CA TYR A 62 -4.34 12.04 -1.95
C TYR A 62 -4.17 13.28 -2.82
N HIS A 63 -2.97 13.47 -3.37
CA HIS A 63 -2.59 14.67 -4.14
C HIS A 63 -2.89 15.99 -3.41
N GLY A 64 -2.58 16.06 -2.11
CA GLY A 64 -2.86 17.27 -1.32
C GLY A 64 -4.34 17.58 -1.13
N GLY A 65 -5.22 16.59 -1.35
CA GLY A 65 -6.67 16.71 -1.29
C GLY A 65 -7.35 16.97 -2.63
N GLU A 66 -6.60 16.96 -3.74
CA GLU A 66 -7.14 17.18 -5.10
C GLU A 66 -7.72 15.89 -5.73
N SER A 67 -7.35 14.69 -5.22
CA SER A 67 -7.76 13.43 -5.84
C SER A 67 -9.28 13.23 -5.81
N GLU A 68 -9.94 13.41 -4.68
CA GLU A 68 -11.41 13.24 -4.58
C GLU A 68 -12.19 14.19 -5.50
N PRO A 69 -11.92 15.52 -5.52
CA PRO A 69 -12.61 16.42 -6.45
C PRO A 69 -12.38 16.06 -7.92
N PHE A 70 -11.17 15.65 -8.28
CA PHE A 70 -10.85 15.24 -9.64
C PHE A 70 -11.59 13.95 -10.01
N VAL A 71 -11.50 12.91 -9.17
CA VAL A 71 -12.21 11.64 -9.39
C VAL A 71 -13.72 11.89 -9.50
N GLY A 72 -14.31 12.72 -8.62
CA GLY A 72 -15.72 13.10 -8.65
C GLY A 72 -16.15 13.67 -10.02
N ARG A 73 -15.34 14.58 -10.60
CA ARG A 73 -15.62 15.12 -11.93
C ARG A 73 -15.57 14.08 -13.06
N VAL A 74 -14.67 13.10 -12.94
CA VAL A 74 -14.55 12.03 -13.95
C VAL A 74 -15.71 11.04 -13.84
N ILE A 75 -15.96 10.51 -12.63
CA ILE A 75 -17.01 9.49 -12.44
C ILE A 75 -18.43 10.02 -12.64
N ALA A 76 -18.67 11.33 -12.50
CA ALA A 76 -19.95 11.97 -12.82
C ALA A 76 -20.38 11.76 -14.28
N LYS A 77 -19.41 11.44 -15.17
CA LYS A 77 -19.66 11.16 -16.58
C LYS A 77 -20.06 9.68 -16.83
N TRP A 78 -19.97 8.83 -15.80
CA TRP A 78 -20.19 7.40 -15.91
C TRP A 78 -21.52 6.97 -15.27
N PRO A 79 -22.19 5.90 -15.77
CA PRO A 79 -23.33 5.32 -15.04
C PRO A 79 -22.89 4.89 -13.63
N ARG A 80 -23.58 5.37 -12.59
CA ARG A 80 -23.18 5.17 -11.19
C ARG A 80 -23.04 3.70 -10.78
N GLU A 81 -23.88 2.84 -11.34
CA GLU A 81 -23.91 1.40 -11.08
C GLU A 81 -22.83 0.62 -11.85
N SER A 82 -22.07 1.27 -12.72
CA SER A 82 -21.04 0.61 -13.54
C SER A 82 -19.68 0.49 -12.86
N PHE A 83 -19.54 1.03 -11.66
CA PHE A 83 -18.29 1.03 -10.92
C PHE A 83 -18.51 1.03 -9.41
N TYR A 84 -17.49 0.60 -8.66
CA TYR A 84 -17.39 0.71 -7.23
C TYR A 84 -16.39 1.81 -6.87
N LEU A 85 -16.80 2.71 -5.97
CA LEU A 85 -16.00 3.82 -5.46
C LEU A 85 -15.55 3.54 -4.04
N ALA A 86 -14.24 3.66 -3.81
CA ALA A 86 -13.65 3.57 -2.47
C ALA A 86 -13.01 4.90 -2.07
N THR A 87 -13.26 5.33 -0.83
CA THR A 87 -12.49 6.41 -0.18
C THR A 87 -12.32 6.16 1.32
N LYS A 88 -11.49 6.98 1.99
CA LYS A 88 -10.96 6.68 3.32
C LYS A 88 -10.99 7.90 4.24
N LEU A 89 -11.40 7.71 5.50
CA LEU A 89 -11.35 8.72 6.56
C LEU A 89 -9.95 8.83 7.16
N PRO A 90 -9.25 9.96 7.03
CA PRO A 90 -7.92 10.16 7.59
C PRO A 90 -7.99 10.46 9.10
N LEU A 91 -7.93 9.43 9.93
CA LEU A 91 -8.10 9.54 11.39
C LEU A 91 -7.07 10.46 12.06
N TRP A 92 -5.87 10.61 11.49
CA TRP A 92 -4.86 11.57 12.00
C TRP A 92 -5.26 13.03 11.85
N SER A 93 -6.30 13.29 11.05
CA SER A 93 -6.89 14.64 10.89
C SER A 93 -8.12 14.85 11.77
N CYS A 94 -8.53 13.85 12.56
CA CYS A 94 -9.70 13.90 13.44
C CYS A 94 -9.25 13.81 14.91
N LYS A 95 -9.66 14.80 15.70
CA LYS A 95 -9.48 14.80 17.17
C LYS A 95 -10.81 14.57 17.90
N THR A 96 -11.92 14.68 17.20
CA THR A 96 -13.28 14.52 17.71
C THR A 96 -14.15 13.81 16.69
N LEU A 97 -15.28 13.28 17.15
CA LEU A 97 -16.31 12.70 16.27
C LEU A 97 -16.88 13.74 15.28
N ASP A 98 -17.05 15.00 15.72
CA ASP A 98 -17.60 16.04 14.85
C ASP A 98 -16.65 16.40 13.71
N GLU A 99 -15.33 16.46 13.96
CA GLU A 99 -14.34 16.63 12.88
C GLU A 99 -14.36 15.45 11.89
N ALA A 100 -14.60 14.22 12.37
CA ALA A 100 -14.74 13.07 11.48
C ALA A 100 -15.99 13.17 10.61
N LYS A 101 -17.13 13.65 11.18
CA LYS A 101 -18.37 13.92 10.44
C LYS A 101 -18.17 15.01 9.38
N ASP A 102 -17.48 16.08 9.71
CA ASP A 102 -17.21 17.17 8.77
C ASP A 102 -16.36 16.69 7.57
N ILE A 103 -15.34 15.86 7.83
CA ILE A 103 -14.54 15.26 6.75
C ILE A 103 -15.41 14.32 5.90
N PHE A 104 -16.23 13.49 6.52
CA PHE A 104 -17.12 12.56 5.83
C PHE A 104 -18.08 13.30 4.89
N GLU A 105 -18.76 14.35 5.36
CA GLU A 105 -19.67 15.15 4.51
C GLU A 105 -18.88 15.81 3.34
N LYS A 106 -17.70 16.34 3.63
CA LYS A 106 -16.86 16.95 2.62
C LYS A 106 -16.39 15.95 1.54
N GLN A 107 -16.23 14.67 1.88
CA GLN A 107 -15.92 13.63 0.90
C GLN A 107 -17.07 13.41 -0.09
N PHE A 108 -18.31 13.40 0.40
CA PHE A 108 -19.50 13.33 -0.48
C PHE A 108 -19.60 14.54 -1.42
N GLU A 109 -19.35 15.75 -0.89
CA GLU A 109 -19.33 16.97 -1.70
C GLU A 109 -18.25 16.90 -2.79
N ARG A 110 -17.03 16.46 -2.43
CA ARG A 110 -15.90 16.36 -3.37
C ARG A 110 -16.14 15.33 -4.46
N LEU A 111 -16.70 14.19 -4.10
CA LEU A 111 -16.94 13.08 -5.00
C LEU A 111 -18.24 13.24 -5.79
N GLY A 112 -19.18 14.06 -5.31
CA GLY A 112 -20.46 14.32 -5.98
C GLY A 112 -21.37 13.09 -6.03
N VAL A 113 -21.41 12.28 -4.97
CA VAL A 113 -22.16 11.01 -4.90
C VAL A 113 -23.11 10.96 -3.73
N ASP A 114 -24.21 10.19 -3.85
CA ASP A 114 -25.18 9.99 -2.77
C ASP A 114 -24.80 8.83 -1.84
N TYR A 115 -23.95 7.90 -2.30
CA TYR A 115 -23.43 6.79 -1.51
C TYR A 115 -22.01 6.42 -1.96
N ILE A 116 -21.24 5.84 -1.03
CA ILE A 116 -19.90 5.30 -1.28
C ILE A 116 -19.97 3.78 -1.15
N ASP A 117 -19.40 3.06 -2.14
CA ASP A 117 -19.47 1.60 -2.17
C ASP A 117 -18.55 0.97 -1.11
N PHE A 118 -17.33 1.51 -0.94
CA PHE A 118 -16.33 1.00 -0.01
C PHE A 118 -15.75 2.15 0.80
N TYR A 119 -16.06 2.20 2.08
CA TYR A 119 -15.56 3.25 2.97
C TYR A 119 -14.60 2.67 3.99
N LEU A 120 -13.42 3.29 4.16
CA LEU A 120 -12.36 2.76 4.99
C LEU A 120 -11.95 3.73 6.10
N LEU A 121 -11.64 3.19 7.28
CA LEU A 121 -10.74 3.87 8.21
C LEU A 121 -9.32 3.81 7.63
N HIS A 122 -8.67 4.98 7.51
CA HIS A 122 -7.42 5.09 6.75
C HIS A 122 -6.18 4.81 7.60
N SER A 123 -5.32 3.89 7.14
CA SER A 123 -3.99 3.64 7.68
C SER A 123 -4.00 3.35 9.19
N LEU A 124 -4.76 2.33 9.59
CA LEU A 124 -4.85 1.91 10.97
C LEU A 124 -3.56 1.23 11.44
N HIS A 125 -3.24 1.51 12.68
CA HIS A 125 -2.49 0.67 13.61
C HIS A 125 -3.28 0.61 14.92
N LYS A 126 -2.96 -0.37 15.79
CA LYS A 126 -3.74 -0.63 17.01
C LYS A 126 -4.11 0.65 17.79
N ALA A 127 -3.14 1.49 18.11
CA ALA A 127 -3.39 2.69 18.92
C ALA A 127 -4.33 3.70 18.23
N ARG A 128 -4.23 3.87 16.91
CA ARG A 128 -5.13 4.75 16.14
C ARG A 128 -6.55 4.20 16.09
N TYR A 129 -6.67 2.88 15.97
CA TYR A 129 -7.96 2.21 16.01
C TYR A 129 -8.64 2.36 17.37
N ASP A 130 -7.91 2.09 18.46
CA ASP A 130 -8.44 2.21 19.82
C ASP A 130 -8.93 3.65 20.10
N ALA A 131 -8.16 4.67 19.69
CA ALA A 131 -8.56 6.07 19.80
C ALA A 131 -9.82 6.39 18.97
N ALA A 132 -9.96 5.83 17.76
CA ALA A 132 -11.16 6.05 16.93
C ALA A 132 -12.42 5.44 17.59
N LYS A 133 -12.29 4.30 18.27
CA LYS A 133 -13.37 3.71 19.07
C LYS A 133 -13.76 4.59 20.25
N GLU A 134 -12.77 5.05 21.02
CA GLU A 134 -13.00 5.94 22.17
C GLU A 134 -13.73 7.23 21.75
N MET A 135 -13.44 7.75 20.55
CA MET A 135 -14.15 8.91 19.98
C MET A 135 -15.55 8.58 19.46
N GLY A 136 -15.98 7.31 19.41
CA GLY A 136 -17.27 6.89 18.86
C GLY A 136 -17.34 6.91 17.32
N ILE A 137 -16.22 7.07 16.63
CA ILE A 137 -16.17 7.16 15.16
C ILE A 137 -16.57 5.82 14.51
N VAL A 138 -16.12 4.69 15.08
CA VAL A 138 -16.41 3.36 14.54
C VAL A 138 -17.92 3.07 14.58
N ASP A 139 -18.56 3.29 15.71
CA ASP A 139 -19.99 3.06 15.89
C ASP A 139 -20.82 3.96 14.98
N TRP A 140 -20.44 5.23 14.89
CA TRP A 140 -21.10 6.18 14.00
C TRP A 140 -20.97 5.79 12.51
N LEU A 141 -19.85 5.24 12.07
CA LEU A 141 -19.71 4.77 10.68
C LEU A 141 -20.56 3.53 10.40
N TRP A 142 -20.77 2.64 11.39
CA TRP A 142 -21.75 1.57 11.26
C TRP A 142 -23.20 2.11 11.12
N GLU A 143 -23.55 3.21 11.82
CA GLU A 143 -24.82 3.91 11.60
C GLU A 143 -24.94 4.47 10.18
N GLN A 144 -23.85 5.06 9.62
CA GLN A 144 -23.85 5.54 8.24
C GLN A 144 -24.04 4.40 7.23
N LYS A 145 -23.49 3.21 7.51
CA LYS A 145 -23.76 2.02 6.71
C LYS A 145 -25.22 1.59 6.82
N ALA A 146 -25.78 1.54 8.01
CA ALA A 146 -27.20 1.21 8.23
C ALA A 146 -28.13 2.22 7.54
N ALA A 147 -27.74 3.49 7.46
CA ALA A 147 -28.45 4.54 6.73
C ALA A 147 -28.27 4.45 5.20
N GLY A 148 -27.43 3.54 4.69
CA GLY A 148 -27.19 3.32 3.27
C GLY A 148 -26.28 4.34 2.60
N ARG A 149 -25.62 5.21 3.36
CA ARG A 149 -24.60 6.14 2.83
C ARG A 149 -23.30 5.44 2.52
N ILE A 150 -22.96 4.40 3.26
CA ILE A 150 -21.85 3.47 3.03
C ILE A 150 -22.46 2.12 2.66
N ARG A 151 -21.94 1.47 1.59
CA ARG A 151 -22.37 0.12 1.22
C ARG A 151 -21.56 -0.96 1.90
N ASN A 152 -20.24 -0.79 1.99
CA ASN A 152 -19.31 -1.69 2.67
C ASN A 152 -18.37 -0.87 3.55
N PHE A 153 -18.23 -1.26 4.81
CA PHE A 153 -17.35 -0.59 5.77
C PHE A 153 -16.18 -1.47 6.15
N GLY A 154 -14.98 -0.92 6.02
CA GLY A 154 -13.73 -1.62 6.28
C GLY A 154 -12.62 -0.68 6.73
N PHE A 155 -11.38 -1.15 6.61
CA PHE A 155 -10.21 -0.38 7.01
C PHE A 155 -8.98 -0.72 6.16
N SER A 156 -8.03 0.20 6.06
CA SER A 156 -6.66 -0.07 5.62
C SER A 156 -5.72 -0.11 6.84
N CYS A 157 -4.77 -1.04 6.83
CA CYS A 157 -3.90 -1.28 7.96
C CYS A 157 -2.42 -1.22 7.58
N HIS A 158 -1.64 -0.53 8.43
CA HIS A 158 -0.19 -0.52 8.48
C HIS A 158 0.24 -0.86 9.91
N ASP A 159 0.19 -2.13 10.27
CA ASP A 159 0.58 -2.67 11.57
C ASP A 159 1.14 -4.09 11.40
N ASN A 160 1.83 -4.59 12.41
CA ASN A 160 2.22 -5.99 12.45
C ASN A 160 1.01 -6.93 12.59
N ALA A 161 1.24 -8.23 12.47
CA ALA A 161 0.17 -9.23 12.52
C ALA A 161 -0.68 -9.17 13.80
N ALA A 162 -0.07 -8.86 14.95
CA ALA A 162 -0.80 -8.79 16.23
C ALA A 162 -1.74 -7.56 16.30
N GLY A 163 -1.27 -6.40 15.85
CA GLY A 163 -2.08 -5.20 15.75
C GLY A 163 -3.21 -5.35 14.73
N PHE A 164 -2.92 -5.97 13.59
CA PHE A 164 -3.91 -6.30 12.58
C PHE A 164 -4.98 -7.27 13.11
N GLU A 165 -4.57 -8.37 13.79
CA GLU A 165 -5.50 -9.33 14.40
C GLU A 165 -6.41 -8.68 15.43
N HIS A 166 -5.86 -7.77 16.28
CA HIS A 166 -6.66 -7.00 17.23
C HIS A 166 -7.78 -6.21 16.55
N ILE A 167 -7.49 -5.51 15.46
CA ILE A 167 -8.47 -4.73 14.71
C ILE A 167 -9.47 -5.65 14.00
N LEU A 168 -8.96 -6.68 13.32
CA LEU A 168 -9.78 -7.55 12.47
C LEU A 168 -10.84 -8.33 13.26
N ARG A 169 -10.52 -8.77 14.50
CA ARG A 169 -11.46 -9.54 15.36
C ARG A 169 -12.46 -8.67 16.11
N ASP A 170 -12.25 -7.36 16.17
CA ASP A 170 -13.06 -6.49 17.02
C ASP A 170 -14.41 -6.11 16.41
N GLN A 171 -14.53 -6.11 15.08
CA GLN A 171 -15.74 -5.72 14.37
C GLN A 171 -16.11 -6.74 13.27
N PRO A 172 -17.38 -6.80 12.87
CA PRO A 172 -17.80 -7.64 11.73
C PRO A 172 -17.51 -6.96 10.39
N TRP A 173 -16.24 -6.67 10.12
CA TRP A 173 -15.81 -5.94 8.93
C TRP A 173 -16.33 -6.57 7.64
N ASP A 174 -16.77 -5.75 6.68
CA ASP A 174 -17.16 -6.24 5.36
C ASP A 174 -15.92 -6.62 4.54
N PHE A 175 -14.82 -5.91 4.75
CA PHE A 175 -13.54 -6.12 4.06
C PHE A 175 -12.39 -5.45 4.83
N CYS A 176 -11.17 -5.75 4.42
CA CYS A 176 -9.98 -5.02 4.85
C CYS A 176 -9.02 -4.78 3.68
N GLN A 177 -8.10 -3.84 3.86
CA GLN A 177 -7.06 -3.52 2.89
C GLN A 177 -5.68 -3.63 3.55
N LEU A 178 -4.81 -4.48 3.00
CA LEU A 178 -3.45 -4.72 3.49
C LEU A 178 -2.40 -4.44 2.43
N GLN A 179 -1.23 -4.00 2.90
CA GLN A 179 0.01 -4.10 2.14
C GLN A 179 0.43 -5.57 2.08
N TYR A 180 0.53 -6.12 0.87
CA TYR A 180 1.00 -7.49 0.68
C TYR A 180 1.64 -7.67 -0.70
N ASN A 181 2.83 -8.24 -0.72
CA ASN A 181 3.60 -8.59 -1.92
C ASN A 181 4.61 -9.68 -1.57
N TYR A 182 5.24 -10.31 -2.54
CA TYR A 182 6.11 -11.47 -2.33
C TYR A 182 7.39 -11.19 -1.52
N LEU A 183 7.75 -9.91 -1.30
CA LEU A 183 8.88 -9.53 -0.46
C LEU A 183 8.47 -9.25 0.99
N ASP A 184 7.26 -8.73 1.19
CA ASP A 184 6.68 -8.34 2.48
C ASP A 184 5.78 -9.46 3.05
N THR A 185 6.32 -10.66 3.11
CA THR A 185 5.64 -11.87 3.65
C THR A 185 5.94 -12.10 5.14
N ASP A 186 7.01 -11.49 5.66
CA ASP A 186 7.45 -11.67 7.04
C ASP A 186 6.67 -10.74 7.98
N ASP A 187 5.99 -11.31 8.97
CA ASP A 187 5.18 -10.62 9.99
C ASP A 187 6.00 -10.00 11.14
N ARG A 188 7.33 -10.13 11.11
CA ARG A 188 8.23 -9.56 12.12
C ARG A 188 8.51 -8.08 11.95
N ALA A 189 8.17 -7.50 10.80
CA ALA A 189 8.27 -6.06 10.58
C ALA A 189 7.16 -5.31 11.34
N GLU A 190 7.46 -4.11 11.84
CA GLU A 190 6.52 -3.34 12.69
C GLU A 190 5.24 -2.89 11.96
N GLU A 191 5.29 -2.76 10.64
CA GLU A 191 4.18 -2.20 9.85
C GLU A 191 3.61 -3.20 8.82
N ILE A 192 3.97 -4.50 8.90
CA ILE A 192 3.62 -5.52 7.92
C ILE A 192 2.96 -6.70 8.62
N ALA A 193 1.72 -7.01 8.24
CA ALA A 193 1.01 -8.18 8.76
C ALA A 193 1.44 -9.49 8.06
N GLY A 194 2.05 -9.42 6.88
CA GLY A 194 2.66 -10.54 6.15
C GLY A 194 1.71 -11.71 5.87
N ASP A 195 2.30 -12.90 5.76
CA ASP A 195 1.55 -14.14 5.53
C ASP A 195 0.56 -14.44 6.67
N ARG A 196 0.89 -14.07 7.91
CA ARG A 196 -0.02 -14.24 9.04
C ARG A 196 -1.25 -13.35 8.91
N GLY A 197 -1.07 -12.09 8.45
CA GLY A 197 -2.18 -11.19 8.18
C GLY A 197 -3.11 -11.73 7.09
N TYR A 198 -2.54 -12.23 5.99
CA TYR A 198 -3.33 -12.89 4.95
C TYR A 198 -4.12 -14.09 5.50
N ALA A 199 -3.47 -15.00 6.23
CA ALA A 199 -4.11 -16.19 6.81
C ALA A 199 -5.27 -15.82 7.76
N LEU A 200 -5.15 -14.75 8.55
CA LEU A 200 -6.22 -14.25 9.40
C LEU A 200 -7.45 -13.80 8.60
N THR A 201 -7.27 -13.21 7.43
CA THR A 201 -8.41 -12.82 6.58
C THR A 201 -9.16 -14.04 6.04
N GLU A 202 -8.47 -15.14 5.72
CA GLU A 202 -9.11 -16.40 5.33
C GLU A 202 -9.81 -17.07 6.51
N GLU A 203 -9.14 -17.12 7.69
CA GLU A 203 -9.71 -17.70 8.92
C GLU A 203 -11.04 -17.05 9.30
N LEU A 204 -11.14 -15.72 9.15
CA LEU A 204 -12.30 -14.94 9.58
C LEU A 204 -13.28 -14.62 8.43
N ASP A 205 -13.06 -15.15 7.24
CA ASP A 205 -13.85 -14.87 6.02
C ASP A 205 -14.05 -13.37 5.80
N VAL A 206 -12.95 -12.58 5.93
CA VAL A 206 -12.96 -11.15 5.64
C VAL A 206 -12.31 -10.91 4.29
N PRO A 207 -13.07 -10.47 3.26
CA PRO A 207 -12.54 -10.18 1.93
C PRO A 207 -11.38 -9.20 1.97
N LEU A 208 -10.33 -9.48 1.17
CA LEU A 208 -9.07 -8.74 1.19
C LEU A 208 -8.88 -7.93 -0.09
N ILE A 209 -8.55 -6.66 0.08
CA ILE A 209 -8.05 -5.76 -0.96
C ILE A 209 -6.56 -5.55 -0.72
N ILE A 210 -5.76 -5.63 -1.78
CA ILE A 210 -4.31 -5.47 -1.68
C ILE A 210 -3.89 -4.06 -2.06
N MET A 211 -3.12 -3.42 -1.20
CA MET A 211 -2.35 -2.22 -1.51
C MET A 211 -0.85 -2.57 -1.58
N GLU A 212 -0.08 -1.76 -2.30
CA GLU A 212 1.37 -1.93 -2.52
C GLU A 212 1.80 -3.32 -3.07
N PRO A 213 1.07 -3.89 -4.04
CA PRO A 213 1.41 -5.20 -4.62
C PRO A 213 2.80 -5.23 -5.26
N ILE A 214 3.29 -4.08 -5.70
CA ILE A 214 4.63 -3.89 -6.29
C ILE A 214 5.55 -3.00 -5.43
N LYS A 215 5.27 -2.92 -4.12
CA LYS A 215 6.08 -2.18 -3.12
C LYS A 215 6.40 -0.75 -3.57
N GLY A 216 5.34 0.02 -3.88
CA GLY A 216 5.49 1.41 -4.35
C GLY A 216 6.19 1.57 -5.69
N GLY A 217 6.29 0.52 -6.50
CA GLY A 217 6.97 0.50 -7.81
C GLY A 217 8.35 -0.15 -7.78
N THR A 218 8.94 -0.43 -6.61
CA THR A 218 10.29 -1.01 -6.52
C THR A 218 10.38 -2.41 -7.11
N LEU A 219 9.33 -3.23 -7.01
CA LEU A 219 9.29 -4.57 -7.58
C LEU A 219 9.04 -4.59 -9.10
N ALA A 220 8.77 -3.45 -9.72
CA ALA A 220 8.68 -3.33 -11.17
C ALA A 220 10.06 -3.24 -11.84
N GLN A 221 11.13 -2.98 -11.08
CA GLN A 221 12.50 -2.86 -11.58
C GLN A 221 13.42 -3.71 -10.71
N LEU A 222 13.70 -4.93 -11.16
CA LEU A 222 14.56 -5.88 -10.44
C LEU A 222 16.00 -5.81 -10.94
N PRO A 223 17.00 -5.99 -10.05
CA PRO A 223 18.37 -6.27 -10.46
C PRO A 223 18.43 -7.52 -11.35
N PRO A 224 19.38 -7.60 -12.31
CA PRO A 224 19.43 -8.70 -13.29
C PRO A 224 19.48 -10.10 -12.67
N ASP A 225 20.19 -10.28 -11.57
CA ASP A 225 20.30 -11.55 -10.86
C ASP A 225 19.00 -11.93 -10.11
N ALA A 226 18.28 -10.94 -9.57
CA ALA A 226 16.97 -11.17 -8.97
C ALA A 226 15.89 -11.42 -10.04
N ALA A 227 16.01 -10.83 -11.23
CA ALA A 227 15.09 -11.07 -12.34
C ALA A 227 15.33 -12.43 -13.02
N ALA A 228 16.55 -12.99 -12.93
CA ALA A 228 16.95 -14.18 -13.69
C ALA A 228 16.02 -15.41 -13.48
N PRO A 229 15.53 -15.75 -12.26
CA PRO A 229 14.61 -16.87 -12.08
C PRO A 229 13.27 -16.68 -12.82
N LEU A 230 12.77 -15.45 -12.89
CA LEU A 230 11.51 -15.10 -13.57
C LEU A 230 11.70 -15.12 -15.08
N ASN A 231 12.77 -14.49 -15.58
CA ASN A 231 13.10 -14.45 -17.00
C ASN A 231 13.40 -15.84 -17.60
N ALA A 232 13.82 -16.79 -16.78
CA ALA A 232 14.02 -18.18 -17.22
C ALA A 232 12.68 -18.89 -17.52
N LEU A 233 11.57 -18.43 -16.96
CA LEU A 233 10.24 -18.96 -17.22
C LEU A 233 9.52 -18.20 -18.33
N ASP A 234 9.62 -16.87 -18.32
CA ASP A 234 9.03 -15.98 -19.32
C ASP A 234 9.84 -14.67 -19.38
N ALA A 235 10.64 -14.54 -20.45
CA ALA A 235 11.52 -13.38 -20.64
C ALA A 235 10.76 -12.12 -21.11
N ASP A 236 9.56 -12.29 -21.63
CA ASP A 236 8.72 -11.18 -22.13
C ASP A 236 7.81 -10.61 -21.05
N ALA A 237 7.58 -11.34 -19.97
CA ALA A 237 6.75 -10.88 -18.85
C ALA A 237 7.47 -9.80 -18.02
N SER A 238 6.78 -8.71 -17.72
CA SER A 238 7.29 -7.64 -16.87
C SER A 238 7.47 -8.11 -15.41
N ALA A 239 8.43 -7.52 -14.69
CA ALA A 239 8.58 -7.78 -13.27
C ALA A 239 7.32 -7.37 -12.47
N ALA A 240 6.60 -6.34 -12.93
CA ALA A 240 5.34 -5.91 -12.34
C ALA A 240 4.24 -6.99 -12.51
N SER A 241 4.12 -7.58 -13.71
CA SER A 241 3.14 -8.63 -13.98
C SER A 241 3.33 -9.86 -13.08
N TRP A 242 4.59 -10.26 -12.82
CA TRP A 242 4.90 -11.33 -11.88
C TRP A 242 4.42 -11.02 -10.46
N ALA A 243 4.69 -9.82 -9.96
CA ALA A 243 4.28 -9.41 -8.61
C ALA A 243 2.75 -9.30 -8.48
N LEU A 244 2.09 -8.72 -9.48
CA LEU A 244 0.63 -8.60 -9.51
C LEU A 244 -0.06 -9.97 -9.60
N ARG A 245 0.43 -10.88 -10.46
CA ARG A 245 -0.10 -12.25 -10.56
C ARG A 245 0.10 -13.03 -9.27
N TRP A 246 1.25 -12.86 -8.61
CA TRP A 246 1.52 -13.55 -7.35
C TRP A 246 0.46 -13.21 -6.31
N VAL A 247 0.26 -11.93 -6.02
CA VAL A 247 -0.71 -11.53 -5.00
C VAL A 247 -2.14 -11.83 -5.42
N ALA A 248 -2.47 -11.69 -6.70
CA ALA A 248 -3.80 -12.01 -7.26
C ALA A 248 -4.13 -13.51 -7.23
N SER A 249 -3.11 -14.38 -7.12
CA SER A 249 -3.30 -15.83 -7.02
C SER A 249 -3.85 -16.29 -5.66
N HIS A 250 -3.85 -15.42 -4.66
CA HIS A 250 -4.39 -15.71 -3.33
C HIS A 250 -5.93 -15.64 -3.35
N LYS A 251 -6.59 -16.70 -2.89
CA LYS A 251 -8.05 -16.90 -3.09
C LYS A 251 -8.92 -15.83 -2.43
N ASN A 252 -8.50 -15.34 -1.26
CA ASN A 252 -9.27 -14.33 -0.52
C ASN A 252 -9.04 -12.90 -1.05
N VAL A 253 -8.10 -12.70 -1.97
CA VAL A 253 -7.86 -11.41 -2.62
C VAL A 253 -8.98 -11.13 -3.62
N LYS A 254 -9.69 -10.03 -3.40
CA LYS A 254 -10.81 -9.58 -4.25
C LYS A 254 -10.42 -8.46 -5.20
N VAL A 255 -9.49 -7.61 -4.78
CA VAL A 255 -8.98 -6.49 -5.58
C VAL A 255 -7.49 -6.32 -5.31
N VAL A 256 -6.73 -6.11 -6.37
CA VAL A 256 -5.31 -5.71 -6.34
C VAL A 256 -5.22 -4.28 -6.84
N LEU A 257 -4.89 -3.34 -5.95
CA LEU A 257 -4.78 -1.93 -6.30
C LEU A 257 -3.45 -1.64 -7.00
N SER A 258 -3.52 -1.05 -8.17
CA SER A 258 -2.36 -0.51 -8.86
C SER A 258 -2.53 0.97 -9.16
N GLY A 259 -1.53 1.78 -8.80
CA GLY A 259 -1.44 3.18 -9.14
C GLY A 259 -0.69 3.34 -10.47
N MET A 260 -1.43 3.40 -11.56
CA MET A 260 -0.89 3.52 -12.91
C MET A 260 -0.81 4.99 -13.31
N SER A 261 0.40 5.52 -13.49
CA SER A 261 0.67 6.92 -13.81
C SER A 261 1.10 7.14 -15.27
N ALA A 262 1.20 6.06 -16.05
CA ALA A 262 1.57 6.08 -17.46
C ALA A 262 0.79 5.01 -18.25
N GLU A 263 0.64 5.24 -19.54
CA GLU A 263 -0.14 4.39 -20.44
C GLU A 263 0.44 2.96 -20.52
N ASP A 264 1.76 2.83 -20.62
CA ASP A 264 2.47 1.55 -20.67
C ASP A 264 2.25 0.70 -19.41
N GLN A 265 2.19 1.33 -18.22
CA GLN A 265 1.85 0.65 -16.97
C GLN A 265 0.41 0.15 -16.97
N LEU A 266 -0.52 0.96 -17.49
CA LEU A 266 -1.92 0.55 -17.63
C LEU A 266 -2.07 -0.60 -18.61
N ASP A 267 -1.43 -0.53 -19.77
CA ASP A 267 -1.49 -1.55 -20.80
C ASP A 267 -0.93 -2.90 -20.30
N ASP A 268 0.21 -2.90 -19.61
CA ASP A 268 0.83 -4.09 -19.00
C ASP A 268 -0.09 -4.73 -17.94
N ASN A 269 -0.66 -3.91 -17.07
CA ASN A 269 -1.59 -4.38 -16.04
C ASN A 269 -2.90 -4.92 -16.66
N LEU A 270 -3.45 -4.24 -17.67
CA LEU A 270 -4.63 -4.71 -18.38
C LEU A 270 -4.38 -6.03 -19.10
N ALA A 271 -3.20 -6.23 -19.70
CA ALA A 271 -2.82 -7.49 -20.29
C ALA A 271 -2.73 -8.60 -19.23
N THR A 272 -2.08 -8.32 -18.09
CA THR A 272 -1.91 -9.25 -16.98
C THR A 272 -3.25 -9.75 -16.42
N PHE A 273 -4.21 -8.85 -16.19
CA PHE A 273 -5.52 -9.19 -15.62
C PHE A 273 -6.59 -9.54 -16.69
N GLY A 274 -6.29 -9.26 -17.96
CA GLY A 274 -7.16 -9.64 -19.09
C GLY A 274 -7.11 -11.13 -19.41
N ASP A 275 -5.94 -11.75 -19.25
CA ASP A 275 -5.70 -13.20 -19.40
C ASP A 275 -5.10 -13.76 -18.08
N PHE A 276 -5.75 -13.45 -16.96
CA PHE A 276 -5.25 -13.84 -15.64
C PHE A 276 -5.21 -15.36 -15.49
N ARG A 277 -4.07 -15.85 -15.04
CA ARG A 277 -3.85 -17.23 -14.63
C ARG A 277 -3.19 -17.26 -13.26
N PRO A 278 -3.72 -18.03 -12.31
CA PRO A 278 -3.06 -18.24 -11.02
C PRO A 278 -1.65 -18.77 -11.20
N MET A 279 -0.75 -18.43 -10.28
CA MET A 279 0.63 -18.90 -10.29
C MET A 279 0.70 -20.42 -10.14
N THR A 280 1.51 -21.05 -10.96
CA THR A 280 1.89 -22.46 -10.83
C THR A 280 2.92 -22.64 -9.70
N ASP A 281 3.17 -23.90 -9.30
CA ASP A 281 4.20 -24.23 -8.30
C ASP A 281 5.60 -23.81 -8.77
N ALA A 282 5.91 -23.97 -10.06
CA ALA A 282 7.18 -23.55 -10.64
C ALA A 282 7.35 -22.02 -10.61
N GLU A 283 6.33 -21.28 -10.94
CA GLU A 283 6.32 -19.82 -10.88
C GLU A 283 6.45 -19.32 -9.44
N ASN A 284 5.72 -19.93 -8.49
CA ASN A 284 5.88 -19.64 -7.06
C ASN A 284 7.30 -19.95 -6.55
N ALA A 285 7.95 -21.00 -7.06
CA ALA A 285 9.35 -21.29 -6.73
C ALA A 285 10.29 -20.21 -7.27
N ALA A 286 10.08 -19.75 -8.50
CA ALA A 286 10.87 -18.65 -9.08
C ALA A 286 10.68 -17.33 -8.31
N ILE A 287 9.47 -16.99 -7.91
CA ILE A 287 9.18 -15.83 -7.04
C ILE A 287 9.94 -15.93 -5.72
N ARG A 288 9.93 -17.09 -5.06
CA ARG A 288 10.70 -17.30 -3.81
C ARG A 288 12.19 -17.10 -4.04
N GLN A 289 12.76 -17.65 -5.12
CA GLN A 289 14.18 -17.44 -5.48
C GLN A 289 14.48 -15.95 -5.70
N THR A 290 13.63 -15.24 -6.43
CA THR A 290 13.75 -13.78 -6.63
C THR A 290 13.74 -13.04 -5.28
N ALA A 291 12.81 -13.36 -4.39
CA ALA A 291 12.75 -12.75 -3.07
C ALA A 291 14.00 -13.05 -2.23
N ASP A 292 14.54 -14.27 -2.30
CA ASP A 292 15.75 -14.68 -1.57
C ASP A 292 16.99 -13.96 -2.10
N VAL A 293 17.11 -13.78 -3.42
CA VAL A 293 18.19 -12.98 -4.04
C VAL A 293 18.10 -11.54 -3.56
N LEU A 294 16.91 -10.90 -3.61
CA LEU A 294 16.73 -9.54 -3.12
C LEU A 294 17.08 -9.41 -1.63
N ARG A 295 16.67 -10.36 -0.79
CA ARG A 295 17.00 -10.38 0.64
C ARG A 295 18.50 -10.57 0.88
N SER A 296 19.21 -11.31 0.01
CA SER A 296 20.65 -11.49 0.12
C SER A 296 21.45 -10.20 -0.13
N HIS A 297 20.83 -9.22 -0.80
CA HIS A 297 21.40 -7.88 -1.03
C HIS A 297 21.19 -6.92 0.14
N ILE A 298 20.50 -7.32 1.20
CA ILE A 298 20.32 -6.51 2.41
C ILE A 298 21.70 -6.25 3.04
N LYS A 299 22.10 -4.99 3.16
CA LYS A 299 23.41 -4.58 3.65
C LYS A 299 23.56 -4.69 5.15
N ILE A 300 22.42 -4.57 5.88
CA ILE A 300 22.39 -4.70 7.33
C ILE A 300 21.03 -5.22 7.82
N GLY A 301 21.03 -6.24 8.68
CA GLY A 301 19.83 -6.91 9.20
C GLY A 301 19.06 -6.10 10.26
N CYS A 302 18.85 -4.80 10.01
CA CYS A 302 18.04 -3.97 10.89
C CYS A 302 16.56 -4.32 10.72
N THR A 303 15.86 -4.63 11.83
CA THR A 303 14.42 -4.97 11.84
C THR A 303 13.50 -3.76 12.05
N GLY A 304 14.06 -2.55 12.23
CA GLY A 304 13.25 -1.35 12.47
C GLY A 304 12.68 -1.22 13.89
N CYS A 305 13.05 -2.10 14.82
CA CYS A 305 12.47 -2.17 16.18
C CYS A 305 12.64 -0.92 17.06
N ARG A 306 13.43 0.05 16.62
CA ARG A 306 13.65 1.38 17.24
C ARG A 306 14.15 1.39 18.68
N TYR A 307 14.61 0.25 19.25
CA TYR A 307 15.22 0.23 20.60
C TYR A 307 16.44 1.15 20.73
N CYS A 308 17.14 1.42 19.62
CA CYS A 308 18.24 2.36 19.55
C CYS A 308 17.82 3.84 19.55
N MET A 309 16.51 4.11 19.54
CA MET A 309 15.93 5.46 19.53
C MET A 309 15.42 5.87 20.92
N PRO A 310 15.45 7.17 21.27
CA PRO A 310 16.04 8.26 20.49
C PRO A 310 17.57 8.26 20.53
N CYS A 311 18.20 8.54 19.39
CA CYS A 311 19.64 8.81 19.36
C CYS A 311 19.92 10.17 20.01
N PRO A 312 20.93 10.30 20.92
CA PRO A 312 21.22 11.57 21.58
C PRO A 312 21.69 12.68 20.61
N MET A 313 22.09 12.30 19.39
CA MET A 313 22.50 13.23 18.34
C MET A 313 21.43 13.43 17.26
N GLY A 314 20.21 12.90 17.46
CA GLY A 314 19.10 13.06 16.53
C GLY A 314 19.13 12.14 15.30
N VAL A 315 20.14 11.26 15.16
CA VAL A 315 20.22 10.35 13.99
C VAL A 315 19.05 9.37 14.00
N ASP A 316 18.26 9.30 12.94
CA ASP A 316 17.28 8.22 12.79
C ASP A 316 17.96 6.96 12.22
N ILE A 317 18.45 6.14 13.14
CA ILE A 317 19.26 4.95 12.81
C ILE A 317 18.49 3.95 11.93
N PRO A 318 17.24 3.56 12.27
CA PRO A 318 16.48 2.63 11.45
C PRO A 318 16.22 3.15 10.02
N ASP A 319 15.87 4.41 9.88
CA ASP A 319 15.53 4.97 8.56
C ASP A 319 16.78 5.14 7.67
N ASN A 320 17.94 5.51 8.25
CA ASN A 320 19.21 5.46 7.53
C ASN A 320 19.49 4.06 6.98
N PHE A 321 19.32 3.01 7.80
CA PHE A 321 19.52 1.62 7.37
C PHE A 321 18.48 1.16 6.35
N SER A 322 17.24 1.60 6.45
CA SER A 322 16.20 1.31 5.48
C SER A 322 16.57 1.81 4.07
N ILE A 323 17.06 3.06 3.96
CA ILE A 323 17.51 3.62 2.68
C ILE A 323 18.72 2.83 2.13
N TRP A 324 19.67 2.50 2.98
CA TRP A 324 20.85 1.74 2.57
C TRP A 324 20.51 0.33 2.10
N ASN A 325 19.58 -0.35 2.79
CA ASN A 325 19.08 -1.64 2.37
C ASN A 325 18.31 -1.57 1.04
N LYS A 326 17.52 -0.52 0.81
CA LYS A 326 16.87 -0.29 -0.49
C LYS A 326 17.88 -0.13 -1.61
N LEU A 327 18.98 0.60 -1.39
CA LEU A 327 20.07 0.69 -2.35
C LEU A 327 20.66 -0.67 -2.67
N GLY A 328 20.92 -1.49 -1.63
CA GLY A 328 21.44 -2.85 -1.82
C GLY A 328 20.48 -3.73 -2.62
N MET A 329 19.24 -3.83 -2.17
CA MET A 329 18.24 -4.73 -2.75
C MET A 329 17.86 -4.39 -4.19
N PHE A 330 17.74 -3.11 -4.53
CA PHE A 330 17.14 -2.69 -5.81
C PHE A 330 18.12 -1.98 -6.76
N GLY A 331 19.28 -1.51 -6.27
CA GLY A 331 20.30 -0.85 -7.09
C GLY A 331 19.88 0.46 -7.76
N ASN A 332 18.67 0.99 -7.49
CA ASN A 332 18.14 2.21 -8.11
C ASN A 332 18.79 3.46 -7.50
N LYS A 333 20.00 3.79 -7.98
CA LYS A 333 20.84 4.89 -7.47
C LYS A 333 20.16 6.25 -7.55
N ASP A 334 19.42 6.53 -8.64
CA ASP A 334 18.81 7.84 -8.84
C ASP A 334 17.64 8.07 -7.87
N ALA A 335 16.78 7.07 -7.67
CA ALA A 335 15.71 7.14 -6.69
C ALA A 335 16.25 7.28 -5.25
N ILE A 336 17.30 6.54 -4.91
CA ILE A 336 17.96 6.61 -3.61
C ILE A 336 18.63 7.98 -3.42
N ARG A 337 19.36 8.49 -4.42
CA ARG A 337 19.95 9.85 -4.38
C ARG A 337 18.88 10.90 -4.12
N GLN A 338 17.76 10.85 -4.84
CA GLN A 338 16.65 11.79 -4.63
C GLN A 338 16.06 11.67 -3.20
N GLN A 339 15.87 10.45 -2.72
CA GLN A 339 15.38 10.23 -1.36
C GLN A 339 16.35 10.79 -0.32
N TRP A 340 17.65 10.51 -0.46
CA TRP A 340 18.71 10.92 0.47
C TRP A 340 18.95 12.43 0.52
N THR A 341 18.95 13.08 -0.65
CA THR A 341 19.31 14.52 -0.75
C THR A 341 18.11 15.45 -0.58
N ALA A 342 16.92 15.07 -1.08
CA ALA A 342 15.78 15.97 -1.13
C ALA A 342 14.68 15.67 -0.10
N ARG A 343 14.62 14.44 0.44
CA ARG A 343 13.50 14.04 1.30
C ARG A 343 13.94 13.63 2.71
N PHE A 344 15.15 13.11 2.87
CA PHE A 344 15.64 12.67 4.18
C PHE A 344 16.16 13.89 4.95
N PRO A 345 15.68 14.13 6.20
CA PRO A 345 16.08 15.30 6.98
C PRO A 345 17.58 15.30 7.27
N ASP A 346 18.28 16.40 6.99
CA ASP A 346 19.73 16.48 7.22
C ASP A 346 20.11 16.23 8.67
N ALA A 347 19.31 16.71 9.63
CA ALA A 347 19.54 16.52 11.05
C ALA A 347 19.48 15.06 11.51
N GLU A 348 18.83 14.16 10.72
CA GLU A 348 18.63 12.75 11.03
C GLU A 348 19.65 11.84 10.33
N LYS A 349 20.52 12.41 9.48
CA LYS A 349 21.53 11.65 8.73
C LYS A 349 22.63 11.09 9.59
N ALA A 350 23.21 9.98 9.14
CA ALA A 350 24.30 9.26 9.79
C ALA A 350 25.56 10.10 10.03
N ILE A 351 25.77 11.20 9.26
CA ILE A 351 26.90 12.13 9.43
C ILE A 351 26.99 12.70 10.86
N HIS A 352 25.85 12.84 11.55
CA HIS A 352 25.80 13.36 12.92
C HIS A 352 26.16 12.33 13.99
N CYS A 353 26.51 11.09 13.61
CA CYS A 353 26.87 10.04 14.56
C CYS A 353 28.23 10.32 15.23
N VAL A 354 28.22 10.59 16.53
CA VAL A 354 29.43 10.79 17.35
C VAL A 354 30.02 9.48 17.89
N ARG A 355 29.56 8.34 17.41
CA ARG A 355 30.08 7.00 17.74
C ARG A 355 30.04 6.66 19.28
N CYS A 356 29.06 7.17 20.02
CA CYS A 356 28.96 6.98 21.48
C CYS A 356 28.62 5.54 21.91
N GLY A 357 28.15 4.66 21.02
CA GLY A 357 27.89 3.24 21.28
C GLY A 357 26.58 2.91 22.00
N LYS A 358 25.76 3.89 22.41
CA LYS A 358 24.52 3.65 23.15
C LYS A 358 23.53 2.76 22.36
N CYS A 359 23.46 2.97 21.05
CA CYS A 359 22.59 2.21 20.15
C CYS A 359 22.95 0.73 20.05
N GLU A 360 24.25 0.40 20.03
CA GLU A 360 24.72 -0.99 19.97
C GLU A 360 24.47 -1.75 21.25
N ALA A 361 24.57 -1.06 22.40
CA ALA A 361 24.33 -1.66 23.71
C ALA A 361 22.88 -2.15 23.91
N VAL A 362 21.92 -1.56 23.20
CA VAL A 362 20.49 -1.89 23.31
C VAL A 362 19.93 -2.60 22.07
N CYS A 363 20.76 -2.84 21.05
CA CYS A 363 20.31 -3.49 19.81
C CYS A 363 20.06 -4.98 20.01
N PRO A 364 18.81 -5.48 19.87
CA PRO A 364 18.52 -6.90 20.04
C PRO A 364 19.17 -7.78 18.97
N GLN A 365 19.53 -7.19 17.81
CA GLN A 365 20.18 -7.86 16.69
C GLN A 365 21.71 -7.81 16.78
N HIS A 366 22.28 -7.15 17.81
CA HIS A 366 23.73 -6.99 18.01
C HIS A 366 24.46 -6.44 16.77
N LEU A 367 23.82 -5.51 16.04
CA LEU A 367 24.37 -4.93 14.81
C LEU A 367 25.55 -3.99 15.10
N PRO A 368 26.59 -3.97 14.22
CA PRO A 368 27.69 -3.01 14.31
C PRO A 368 27.25 -1.63 13.79
N ILE A 369 26.36 -0.97 14.55
CA ILE A 369 25.61 0.21 14.09
C ILE A 369 26.54 1.37 13.72
N ARG A 370 27.56 1.66 14.57
CA ARG A 370 28.47 2.79 14.36
C ARG A 370 29.28 2.66 13.07
N ASP A 371 29.77 1.46 12.78
CA ASP A 371 30.58 1.20 11.59
C ASP A 371 29.68 1.16 10.35
N SER A 372 28.46 0.62 10.49
CA SER A 372 27.50 0.59 9.42
C SER A 372 26.99 1.99 9.05
N LEU A 373 26.73 2.88 10.03
CA LEU A 373 26.37 4.27 9.78
C LEU A 373 27.48 5.02 9.00
N ALA A 374 28.77 4.80 9.37
CA ALA A 374 29.88 5.41 8.65
C ALA A 374 29.98 4.93 7.19
N LYS A 375 29.80 3.62 6.97
CA LYS A 375 29.81 3.03 5.61
C LYS A 375 28.65 3.56 4.77
N LEU A 376 27.42 3.53 5.29
CA LEU A 376 26.26 4.00 4.54
C LEU A 376 26.35 5.49 4.18
N GLN A 377 26.85 6.34 5.11
CA GLN A 377 27.04 7.76 4.84
C GLN A 377 27.97 7.98 3.64
N THR A 378 29.15 7.30 3.65
CA THR A 378 30.11 7.38 2.55
C THR A 378 29.51 6.90 1.23
N GLU A 379 28.76 5.80 1.24
CA GLU A 379 28.18 5.23 0.02
C GLU A 379 27.02 6.11 -0.52
N LEU A 380 26.14 6.58 0.35
CA LEU A 380 24.99 7.41 -0.07
C LEU A 380 25.42 8.81 -0.55
N ASP A 381 26.47 9.40 0.04
CA ASP A 381 27.03 10.68 -0.42
C ASP A 381 27.78 10.55 -1.74
N SER A 382 28.20 9.34 -2.14
CA SER A 382 28.88 9.08 -3.42
C SER A 382 27.90 8.85 -4.59
N LEU A 383 26.61 8.78 -4.34
CA LEU A 383 25.59 8.61 -5.38
C LEU A 383 25.36 9.89 -6.17
#